data_8ff325ea34c084ef0832211b9d9f689e
#
_entry.id   8ff325ea34c084ef0832211b9d9f689e
#
_cell.length_a   1.000
_cell.length_b   1.000
_cell.length_c   1.000
_cell.angle_alpha   90.00
_cell.angle_beta   90.00
_cell.angle_gamma   90.00
#
_symmetry.space_group_name_H-M   'P 1'
#
loop_
_entity.id
_entity.type
_entity.pdbx_description
1 polymer ?
#
loop_
_entity_poly.entity_id
_entity_poly.type
_entity_poly.pdbx_seq_one_letter_code
_entity_poly.pdbx_strand_id
1 'polypeptide(L)'
;MDGYDDLTSKFLEDFDSKHPRKTVQKYGHYFLGSIITSEREGRKFIIDGQQRLTTLTLLLIYLHLKQGERADRVKLEDLIFSERYGERSFNLDVEERTPCMDVLYSGKEYDLSDASESIVNIVGRFNDIDGLFPEEINDAALPYFSDWLIDNVNLVEITAYSEDDAYLIFETMNDRGLSLSPLDMLKGYILSNIGDTEARMNCSTTWKKCIGDLVQLGKDEEVDAVKTWLRSQYAQSIRERKKRCYSW
;
A
#
# COMPACT_ATOMS: atom_id res chain seq x y z
N MET A 1 0.30 -7.65 8.48
CA MET A 1 1.04 -8.92 8.43
C MET A 1 0.17 -10.03 7.84
N ASP A 2 -1.10 -10.04 8.14
CA ASP A 2 -2.04 -11.12 7.76
C ASP A 2 -2.10 -11.43 6.25
N GLY A 3 -1.94 -10.44 5.36
CA GLY A 3 -2.10 -10.68 3.92
C GLY A 3 -0.93 -11.37 3.20
N TYR A 4 0.27 -11.40 3.79
CA TYR A 4 1.42 -12.08 3.20
C TYR A 4 1.41 -13.58 3.55
N ASP A 5 1.12 -13.93 4.80
CA ASP A 5 0.98 -15.31 5.26
C ASP A 5 -0.19 -15.99 4.53
N ASP A 6 -1.29 -15.26 4.31
CA ASP A 6 -2.44 -15.73 3.54
C ASP A 6 -2.09 -16.01 2.07
N LEU A 7 -1.26 -15.13 1.45
CA LEU A 7 -0.85 -15.26 0.05
C LEU A 7 -0.03 -16.52 -0.17
N THR A 8 1.01 -16.73 0.64
CA THR A 8 1.89 -17.88 0.55
C THR A 8 1.18 -19.19 0.91
N SER A 9 0.34 -19.17 1.95
CA SER A 9 -0.49 -20.31 2.33
C SER A 9 -1.44 -20.72 1.21
N LYS A 10 -2.05 -19.74 0.53
CA LYS A 10 -2.97 -20.00 -0.58
C LYS A 10 -2.29 -20.68 -1.76
N PHE A 11 -1.06 -20.27 -2.09
CA PHE A 11 -0.26 -20.96 -3.11
C PHE A 11 0.06 -22.39 -2.72
N LEU A 12 0.46 -22.62 -1.46
CA LEU A 12 0.88 -23.93 -0.96
C LEU A 12 -0.26 -24.93 -0.88
N GLU A 13 -1.53 -24.48 -0.80
CA GLU A 13 -2.70 -25.39 -0.88
C GLU A 13 -2.73 -26.23 -2.17
N ASP A 14 -2.32 -25.64 -3.30
CA ASP A 14 -2.42 -26.25 -4.62
C ASP A 14 -1.07 -26.75 -5.17
N PHE A 15 0.04 -26.31 -4.56
CA PHE A 15 1.37 -26.60 -5.07
C PHE A 15 1.74 -28.06 -4.90
N ASP A 16 2.15 -28.71 -6.01
CA ASP A 16 2.84 -29.99 -6.03
C ASP A 16 4.01 -29.92 -7.02
N SER A 17 5.21 -30.24 -6.56
CA SER A 17 6.43 -30.23 -7.37
C SER A 17 6.40 -31.19 -8.58
N LYS A 18 5.46 -32.11 -8.60
CA LYS A 18 5.21 -33.05 -9.73
C LYS A 18 4.34 -32.44 -10.82
N HIS A 19 3.65 -31.34 -10.53
CA HIS A 19 2.84 -30.67 -11.53
C HIS A 19 3.72 -30.07 -12.64
N PRO A 20 3.34 -30.20 -13.92
CA PRO A 20 3.92 -29.37 -14.95
C PRO A 20 3.70 -27.89 -14.62
N ARG A 21 4.70 -27.04 -14.83
CA ARG A 21 4.65 -25.60 -14.47
C ARG A 21 3.39 -24.91 -15.01
N LYS A 22 2.94 -25.26 -16.23
CA LYS A 22 1.69 -24.71 -16.80
C LYS A 22 0.44 -24.99 -15.97
N THR A 23 0.48 -25.96 -15.05
CA THR A 23 -0.65 -26.27 -14.16
C THR A 23 -0.96 -25.12 -13.21
N VAL A 24 0.00 -24.21 -12.92
CA VAL A 24 -0.16 -23.03 -12.09
C VAL A 24 -1.38 -22.21 -12.50
N GLN A 25 -1.68 -22.09 -13.79
CA GLN A 25 -2.86 -21.39 -14.31
C GLN A 25 -4.22 -21.94 -13.81
N LYS A 26 -4.20 -23.15 -13.22
CA LYS A 26 -5.39 -23.81 -12.66
C LYS A 26 -5.45 -23.75 -11.14
N TYR A 27 -4.43 -23.22 -10.50
CA TYR A 27 -4.40 -23.04 -9.05
C TYR A 27 -5.44 -21.98 -8.63
N GLY A 28 -5.85 -22.03 -7.38
CA GLY A 28 -6.80 -21.07 -6.84
C GLY A 28 -6.31 -19.63 -6.97
N HIS A 29 -7.24 -18.74 -7.26
CA HIS A 29 -6.97 -17.31 -7.32
C HIS A 29 -6.96 -16.71 -5.93
N TYR A 30 -6.15 -15.65 -5.75
CA TYR A 30 -6.13 -14.84 -4.55
C TYR A 30 -6.53 -13.41 -4.86
N PHE A 31 -7.50 -12.88 -4.11
CA PHE A 31 -7.91 -11.49 -4.24
C PHE A 31 -7.13 -10.63 -3.25
N LEU A 32 -6.18 -9.85 -3.75
CA LEU A 32 -5.34 -8.98 -2.93
C LEU A 32 -6.05 -7.68 -2.51
N GLY A 33 -7.20 -7.39 -3.09
CA GLY A 33 -8.01 -6.23 -2.78
C GLY A 33 -8.14 -5.26 -3.96
N SER A 34 -8.63 -4.05 -3.65
CA SER A 34 -8.79 -2.98 -4.64
C SER A 34 -7.79 -1.85 -4.41
N ILE A 35 -7.46 -1.15 -5.48
CA ILE A 35 -6.75 0.13 -5.46
C ILE A 35 -7.66 1.19 -6.09
N ILE A 36 -7.55 2.42 -5.60
CA ILE A 36 -8.28 3.56 -6.16
C ILE A 36 -7.26 4.48 -6.83
N THR A 37 -7.51 4.78 -8.09
CA THR A 37 -6.65 5.67 -8.88
C THR A 37 -7.46 6.84 -9.43
N SER A 38 -6.79 7.95 -9.70
CA SER A 38 -7.32 9.05 -10.52
C SER A 38 -6.33 9.36 -11.63
N GLU A 39 -6.83 9.85 -12.76
CA GLU A 39 -5.99 10.23 -13.89
C GLU A 39 -5.99 11.75 -14.05
N ARG A 40 -4.80 12.36 -14.16
CA ARG A 40 -4.61 13.78 -14.42
C ARG A 40 -3.45 13.96 -15.39
N GLU A 41 -3.67 14.72 -16.42
CA GLU A 41 -2.64 15.06 -17.43
C GLU A 41 -1.92 13.81 -17.99
N GLY A 42 -2.67 12.69 -18.15
CA GLY A 42 -2.12 11.43 -18.65
C GLY A 42 -1.23 10.68 -17.65
N ARG A 43 -1.25 11.08 -16.37
CA ARG A 43 -0.60 10.36 -15.26
C ARG A 43 -1.64 9.77 -14.33
N LYS A 44 -1.38 8.55 -13.89
CA LYS A 44 -2.17 7.86 -12.86
C LYS A 44 -1.65 8.18 -11.48
N PHE A 45 -2.54 8.62 -10.59
CA PHE A 45 -2.26 8.87 -9.19
C PHE A 45 -2.99 7.84 -8.34
N ILE A 46 -2.30 7.23 -7.38
CA ILE A 46 -2.87 6.27 -6.46
C ILE A 46 -3.45 7.04 -5.29
N ILE A 47 -4.76 6.95 -5.12
CA ILE A 47 -5.51 7.58 -4.01
C ILE A 47 -5.54 6.62 -2.82
N ASP A 48 -5.82 5.33 -3.08
CA ASP A 48 -5.78 4.27 -2.06
C ASP A 48 -5.04 3.04 -2.58
N GLY A 49 -4.48 2.26 -1.66
CA GLY A 49 -3.73 1.04 -1.97
C GLY A 49 -2.23 1.23 -2.13
N GLN A 50 -1.68 2.41 -1.82
CA GLN A 50 -0.23 2.68 -1.92
C GLN A 50 0.61 1.67 -1.11
N GLN A 51 0.22 1.36 0.13
CA GLN A 51 0.93 0.40 0.96
C GLN A 51 0.92 -1.01 0.34
N ARG A 52 -0.22 -1.42 -0.21
CA ARG A 52 -0.39 -2.71 -0.88
C ARG A 52 0.51 -2.82 -2.10
N LEU A 53 0.50 -1.81 -2.97
CA LEU A 53 1.36 -1.78 -4.15
C LEU A 53 2.85 -1.70 -3.77
N THR A 54 3.21 -0.93 -2.74
CA THR A 54 4.60 -0.88 -2.24
C THR A 54 5.04 -2.26 -1.76
N THR A 55 4.24 -2.94 -0.94
CA THR A 55 4.57 -4.29 -0.44
C THR A 55 4.66 -5.30 -1.59
N LEU A 56 3.76 -5.22 -2.58
CA LEU A 56 3.83 -6.09 -3.76
C LEU A 56 5.10 -5.83 -4.59
N THR A 57 5.48 -4.57 -4.78
CA THR A 57 6.73 -4.21 -5.48
C THR A 57 7.95 -4.75 -4.72
N LEU A 58 7.98 -4.64 -3.39
CA LEU A 58 9.05 -5.20 -2.57
C LEU A 58 9.10 -6.73 -2.68
N LEU A 59 7.96 -7.41 -2.70
CA LEU A 59 7.90 -8.85 -2.92
C LEU A 59 8.42 -9.24 -4.30
N LEU A 60 8.07 -8.49 -5.34
CA LEU A 60 8.60 -8.73 -6.70
C LEU A 60 10.13 -8.54 -6.76
N ILE A 61 10.66 -7.51 -6.10
CA ILE A 61 12.11 -7.28 -5.97
C ILE A 61 12.76 -8.45 -5.23
N TYR A 62 12.19 -8.88 -4.11
CA TYR A 62 12.69 -10.01 -3.34
C TYR A 62 12.73 -11.30 -4.18
N LEU A 63 11.64 -11.61 -4.88
CA LEU A 63 11.57 -12.79 -5.76
C LEU A 63 12.55 -12.69 -6.93
N HIS A 64 12.75 -11.50 -7.49
CA HIS A 64 13.76 -11.29 -8.53
C HIS A 64 15.17 -11.64 -8.02
N LEU A 65 15.54 -11.14 -6.84
CA LEU A 65 16.84 -11.43 -6.22
C LEU A 65 16.98 -12.90 -5.84
N LYS A 66 15.94 -13.48 -5.25
CA LYS A 66 15.94 -14.88 -4.80
C LYS A 66 16.04 -15.87 -5.96
N GLN A 67 15.47 -15.54 -7.11
CA GLN A 67 15.61 -16.33 -8.33
C GLN A 67 17.03 -16.29 -8.91
N GLY A 68 17.74 -15.16 -8.78
CA GLY A 68 19.10 -15.01 -9.31
C GLY A 68 19.19 -15.32 -10.81
N GLU A 69 20.29 -15.99 -11.23
CA GLU A 69 20.59 -16.34 -12.63
C GLU A 69 20.09 -17.74 -13.03
N ARG A 70 19.01 -18.24 -12.40
CA ARG A 70 18.42 -19.55 -12.74
C ARG A 70 17.94 -19.56 -14.20
N ALA A 71 18.08 -20.72 -14.85
CA ALA A 71 17.63 -20.91 -16.22
C ALA A 71 16.08 -20.89 -16.36
N ASP A 72 15.36 -21.24 -15.27
CA ASP A 72 13.89 -21.34 -15.20
C ASP A 72 13.25 -20.12 -14.52
N ARG A 73 14.02 -19.04 -14.31
CA ARG A 73 13.52 -17.81 -13.66
C ARG A 73 12.34 -17.20 -14.41
N VAL A 74 11.43 -16.62 -13.64
CA VAL A 74 10.33 -15.78 -14.16
C VAL A 74 10.83 -14.36 -14.31
N LYS A 75 10.55 -13.73 -15.43
CA LYS A 75 10.87 -12.32 -15.65
C LYS A 75 9.90 -11.42 -14.88
N LEU A 76 10.39 -10.74 -13.87
CA LEU A 76 9.60 -9.85 -13.01
C LEU A 76 9.91 -8.37 -13.27
N GLU A 77 10.93 -8.08 -14.05
CA GLU A 77 11.47 -6.74 -14.27
C GLU A 77 10.41 -5.80 -14.84
N ASP A 78 9.60 -6.26 -15.80
CA ASP A 78 8.55 -5.45 -16.44
C ASP A 78 7.39 -5.11 -15.49
N LEU A 79 7.25 -5.87 -14.39
CA LEU A 79 6.28 -5.57 -13.33
C LEU A 79 6.82 -4.56 -12.31
N ILE A 80 8.14 -4.45 -12.19
CA ILE A 80 8.81 -3.53 -11.27
C ILE A 80 9.07 -2.19 -11.97
N PHE A 81 9.46 -2.22 -13.24
CA PHE A 81 9.89 -1.05 -13.99
C PHE A 81 9.14 -0.90 -15.30
N SER A 82 9.03 0.34 -15.74
CA SER A 82 8.72 0.71 -17.12
C SER A 82 9.88 1.49 -17.72
N GLU A 83 10.01 1.41 -19.05
CA GLU A 83 11.02 2.16 -19.80
C GLU A 83 10.34 3.13 -20.76
N ARG A 84 10.73 4.40 -20.70
CA ARG A 84 10.32 5.43 -21.64
C ARG A 84 11.52 6.24 -22.11
N TYR A 85 11.67 6.37 -23.42
CA TYR A 85 12.77 7.13 -24.05
C TYR A 85 14.18 6.67 -23.63
N GLY A 86 14.33 5.38 -23.25
CA GLY A 86 15.58 4.83 -22.77
C GLY A 86 15.86 5.09 -21.28
N GLU A 87 14.92 5.71 -20.57
CA GLU A 87 14.99 5.92 -19.13
C GLU A 87 14.06 4.93 -18.42
N ARG A 88 14.64 4.22 -17.44
CA ARG A 88 13.92 3.26 -16.61
C ARG A 88 13.39 3.95 -15.34
N SER A 89 12.14 3.74 -15.02
CA SER A 89 11.52 4.21 -13.78
C SER A 89 10.74 3.08 -13.12
N PHE A 90 10.59 3.13 -11.80
CA PHE A 90 9.68 2.22 -11.10
C PHE A 90 8.25 2.44 -11.57
N ASN A 91 7.47 1.35 -11.72
CA ASN A 91 6.05 1.43 -12.02
C ASN A 91 5.27 2.16 -10.90
N LEU A 92 5.71 1.96 -9.65
CA LEU A 92 5.28 2.76 -8.51
C LEU A 92 6.32 3.85 -8.24
N ASP A 93 6.14 4.99 -8.91
CA ASP A 93 7.08 6.11 -8.84
C ASP A 93 6.76 7.03 -7.65
N VAL A 94 7.67 7.05 -6.68
CA VAL A 94 7.67 7.97 -5.54
C VAL A 94 9.10 8.48 -5.38
N GLU A 95 9.34 9.71 -5.81
CA GLU A 95 10.68 10.32 -5.92
C GLU A 95 11.54 10.14 -4.66
N GLU A 96 10.95 10.37 -3.47
CA GLU A 96 11.64 10.20 -2.18
C GLU A 96 12.11 8.75 -1.94
N ARG A 97 11.43 7.76 -2.51
CA ARG A 97 11.65 6.33 -2.27
C ARG A 97 12.58 5.68 -3.28
N THR A 98 12.70 6.28 -4.46
CA THR A 98 13.46 5.73 -5.59
C THR A 98 14.90 5.32 -5.22
N PRO A 99 15.70 6.14 -4.51
CA PRO A 99 17.07 5.75 -4.15
C PRO A 99 17.12 4.51 -3.25
N CYS A 100 16.18 4.38 -2.31
CA CYS A 100 16.08 3.21 -1.45
C CYS A 100 15.69 1.96 -2.26
N MET A 101 14.68 2.08 -3.11
CA MET A 101 14.19 0.98 -3.94
C MET A 101 15.26 0.47 -4.91
N ASP A 102 16.10 1.35 -5.48
CA ASP A 102 17.23 0.98 -6.34
C ASP A 102 18.29 0.18 -5.57
N VAL A 103 18.61 0.59 -4.33
CA VAL A 103 19.55 -0.13 -3.48
C VAL A 103 19.01 -1.52 -3.15
N LEU A 104 17.74 -1.63 -2.74
CA LEU A 104 17.09 -2.91 -2.46
C LEU A 104 17.05 -3.81 -3.71
N TYR A 105 16.72 -3.26 -4.88
CA TYR A 105 16.73 -4.00 -6.15
C TYR A 105 18.11 -4.53 -6.52
N SER A 106 19.18 -3.81 -6.14
CA SER A 106 20.55 -4.27 -6.34
C SER A 106 21.02 -5.32 -5.33
N GLY A 107 20.16 -5.73 -4.39
CA GLY A 107 20.47 -6.71 -3.34
C GLY A 107 21.44 -6.17 -2.28
N LYS A 108 21.48 -4.85 -2.09
CA LYS A 108 22.36 -4.20 -1.11
C LYS A 108 21.57 -3.70 0.10
N GLU A 109 22.26 -3.55 1.22
CA GLU A 109 21.71 -2.90 2.41
C GLU A 109 21.65 -1.40 2.21
N TYR A 110 20.54 -0.78 2.67
CA TYR A 110 20.36 0.67 2.64
C TYR A 110 20.79 1.27 3.99
N ASP A 111 21.55 2.37 3.94
CA ASP A 111 21.96 3.10 5.16
C ASP A 111 20.77 3.90 5.71
N LEU A 112 20.38 3.59 6.93
CA LEU A 112 19.24 4.20 7.62
C LEU A 112 19.62 5.37 8.54
N SER A 113 20.90 5.79 8.59
CA SER A 113 21.40 6.78 9.56
C SER A 113 20.65 8.11 9.52
N ASP A 114 20.24 8.56 8.32
CA ASP A 114 19.50 9.81 8.10
C ASP A 114 18.20 9.56 7.32
N ALA A 115 17.66 8.33 7.37
CA ALA A 115 16.50 7.95 6.59
C ALA A 115 15.20 8.50 7.19
N SER A 116 14.27 8.91 6.31
CA SER A 116 12.92 9.27 6.73
C SER A 116 12.17 8.03 7.27
N GLU A 117 11.12 8.25 8.07
CA GLU A 117 10.26 7.18 8.58
C GLU A 117 9.69 6.31 7.44
N SER A 118 9.35 6.93 6.30
CA SER A 118 8.88 6.23 5.11
C SER A 118 9.90 5.22 4.60
N ILE A 119 11.18 5.60 4.55
CA ILE A 119 12.29 4.74 4.11
C ILE A 119 12.56 3.63 5.12
N VAL A 120 12.58 3.96 6.41
CA VAL A 120 12.74 2.97 7.49
C VAL A 120 11.65 1.89 7.39
N ASN A 121 10.40 2.30 7.15
CA ASN A 121 9.28 1.38 6.98
C ASN A 121 9.41 0.49 5.73
N ILE A 122 9.94 1.02 4.61
CA ILE A 122 10.18 0.25 3.39
C ILE A 122 11.25 -0.82 3.62
N VAL A 123 12.40 -0.44 4.19
CA VAL A 123 13.50 -1.38 4.48
C VAL A 123 13.05 -2.43 5.50
N GLY A 124 12.35 -2.00 6.57
CA GLY A 124 11.77 -2.91 7.55
C GLY A 124 10.82 -3.92 6.89
N ARG A 125 9.94 -3.46 6.01
CA ARG A 125 9.01 -4.35 5.28
C ARG A 125 9.74 -5.32 4.34
N PHE A 126 10.80 -4.88 3.67
CA PHE A 126 11.62 -5.76 2.84
C PHE A 126 12.30 -6.86 3.66
N ASN A 127 12.86 -6.51 4.81
CA ASN A 127 13.48 -7.47 5.73
C ASN A 127 12.43 -8.43 6.33
N ASP A 128 11.21 -7.94 6.63
CA ASP A 128 10.10 -8.80 7.06
C ASP A 128 9.75 -9.85 5.99
N ILE A 129 9.74 -9.46 4.71
CA ILE A 129 9.50 -10.41 3.60
C ILE A 129 10.57 -11.50 3.61
N ASP A 130 11.85 -11.14 3.72
CA ASP A 130 12.95 -12.12 3.77
C ASP A 130 12.84 -13.04 4.99
N GLY A 131 12.62 -12.46 6.17
CA GLY A 131 12.53 -13.20 7.43
C GLY A 131 11.31 -14.11 7.59
N LEU A 132 10.22 -13.81 6.87
CA LEU A 132 8.95 -14.54 6.93
C LEU A 132 8.69 -15.41 5.69
N PHE A 133 9.61 -15.40 4.71
CA PHE A 133 9.43 -16.19 3.49
C PHE A 133 9.42 -17.69 3.80
N PRO A 134 8.34 -18.42 3.46
CA PRO A 134 8.21 -19.83 3.83
C PRO A 134 9.32 -20.70 3.22
N GLU A 135 9.91 -21.57 4.04
CA GLU A 135 10.93 -22.52 3.57
C GLU A 135 10.38 -23.51 2.54
N GLU A 136 9.07 -23.76 2.55
CA GLU A 136 8.35 -24.61 1.61
C GLU A 136 8.37 -24.04 0.18
N ILE A 137 8.46 -22.71 0.04
CA ILE A 137 8.68 -22.04 -1.25
C ILE A 137 10.19 -22.02 -1.54
N ASN A 138 10.77 -23.20 -1.57
CA ASN A 138 12.16 -23.44 -1.88
C ASN A 138 12.47 -23.30 -3.38
N ASP A 139 13.71 -23.61 -3.74
CA ASP A 139 14.19 -23.49 -5.13
C ASP A 139 13.28 -24.19 -6.17
N ALA A 140 12.65 -25.31 -5.83
CA ALA A 140 11.75 -26.02 -6.75
C ALA A 140 10.39 -25.32 -6.89
N ALA A 141 9.87 -24.72 -5.82
CA ALA A 141 8.57 -24.07 -5.78
C ALA A 141 8.63 -22.60 -6.28
N LEU A 142 9.79 -21.95 -6.18
CA LEU A 142 9.97 -20.52 -6.43
C LEU A 142 9.50 -20.06 -7.83
N PRO A 143 9.80 -20.75 -8.95
CA PRO A 143 9.25 -20.36 -10.27
C PRO A 143 7.74 -20.53 -10.36
N TYR A 144 7.18 -21.53 -9.69
CA TYR A 144 5.73 -21.77 -9.65
C TYR A 144 5.02 -20.69 -8.86
N PHE A 145 5.59 -20.28 -7.72
CA PHE A 145 5.07 -19.17 -6.91
C PHE A 145 5.11 -17.86 -7.68
N SER A 146 6.21 -17.59 -8.39
CA SER A 146 6.37 -16.38 -9.20
C SER A 146 5.36 -16.33 -10.36
N ASP A 147 5.14 -17.45 -11.06
CA ASP A 147 4.10 -17.53 -12.09
C ASP A 147 2.69 -17.36 -11.48
N TRP A 148 2.43 -18.02 -10.34
CA TRP A 148 1.14 -17.92 -9.66
C TRP A 148 0.84 -16.50 -9.19
N LEU A 149 1.85 -15.79 -8.69
CA LEU A 149 1.72 -14.39 -8.28
C LEU A 149 1.28 -13.50 -9.44
N ILE A 150 1.79 -13.78 -10.65
CA ILE A 150 1.46 -13.01 -11.86
C ILE A 150 0.07 -13.39 -12.40
N ASP A 151 -0.22 -14.68 -12.48
CA ASP A 151 -1.39 -15.19 -13.21
C ASP A 151 -2.65 -15.27 -12.35
N ASN A 152 -2.51 -15.51 -11.03
CA ASN A 152 -3.62 -15.88 -10.14
C ASN A 152 -3.88 -14.87 -9.01
N VAL A 153 -2.99 -13.95 -8.75
CA VAL A 153 -3.22 -12.89 -7.75
C VAL A 153 -3.87 -11.68 -8.41
N ASN A 154 -5.07 -11.35 -7.96
CA ASN A 154 -5.91 -10.33 -8.58
C ASN A 154 -5.96 -9.06 -7.74
N LEU A 155 -5.71 -7.93 -8.39
CA LEU A 155 -5.98 -6.59 -7.91
C LEU A 155 -7.10 -5.97 -8.75
N VAL A 156 -8.06 -5.32 -8.11
CA VAL A 156 -9.11 -4.56 -8.81
C VAL A 156 -8.74 -3.09 -8.78
N GLU A 157 -8.54 -2.51 -9.95
CA GLU A 157 -8.36 -1.07 -10.08
C GLU A 157 -9.72 -0.39 -10.25
N ILE A 158 -9.97 0.62 -9.42
CA ILE A 158 -11.14 1.50 -9.49
C ILE A 158 -10.62 2.87 -9.88
N THR A 159 -10.96 3.31 -11.09
CA THR A 159 -10.56 4.63 -11.58
C THR A 159 -11.63 5.66 -11.24
N ALA A 160 -11.27 6.66 -10.46
CA ALA A 160 -12.11 7.81 -10.16
C ALA A 160 -11.92 8.90 -11.23
N TYR A 161 -13.01 9.51 -11.67
CA TYR A 161 -12.99 10.55 -12.70
C TYR A 161 -12.69 11.95 -12.14
N SER A 162 -12.87 12.14 -10.83
CA SER A 162 -12.55 13.38 -10.11
C SER A 162 -12.00 13.07 -8.73
N GLU A 163 -11.46 14.08 -8.05
CA GLU A 163 -11.01 13.94 -6.65
C GLU A 163 -12.19 13.67 -5.71
N ASP A 164 -13.33 14.32 -5.97
CA ASP A 164 -14.54 14.15 -5.18
C ASP A 164 -15.08 12.72 -5.33
N ASP A 165 -15.07 12.17 -6.55
CA ASP A 165 -15.46 10.78 -6.80
C ASP A 165 -14.48 9.81 -6.12
N ALA A 166 -13.16 10.07 -6.18
CA ALA A 166 -12.15 9.25 -5.51
C ALA A 166 -12.39 9.21 -4.01
N TYR A 167 -12.71 10.37 -3.42
CA TYR A 167 -13.02 10.48 -2.00
C TYR A 167 -14.29 9.69 -1.63
N LEU A 168 -15.35 9.85 -2.42
CA LEU A 168 -16.62 9.14 -2.19
C LEU A 168 -16.49 7.62 -2.32
N ILE A 169 -15.75 7.15 -3.35
CA ILE A 169 -15.47 5.73 -3.55
C ILE A 169 -14.67 5.19 -2.37
N PHE A 170 -13.63 5.91 -1.97
CA PHE A 170 -12.78 5.56 -0.86
C PHE A 170 -13.56 5.47 0.46
N GLU A 171 -14.42 6.46 0.78
CA GLU A 171 -15.29 6.45 1.95
C GLU A 171 -16.23 5.24 1.95
N THR A 172 -16.87 4.99 0.80
CA THR A 172 -17.83 3.87 0.65
C THR A 172 -17.17 2.50 0.79
N MET A 173 -15.93 2.35 0.31
CA MET A 173 -15.20 1.08 0.39
C MET A 173 -14.60 0.81 1.76
N ASN A 174 -14.16 1.86 2.47
CA ASN A 174 -13.63 1.74 3.83
C ASN A 174 -14.69 1.44 4.89
N ASP A 175 -15.96 1.72 4.62
CA ASP A 175 -17.07 1.36 5.50
C ASP A 175 -17.19 -0.17 5.73
N ARG A 176 -16.47 -0.97 4.93
CA ARG A 176 -16.43 -2.45 5.02
C ARG A 176 -15.10 -3.04 5.49
N GLY A 177 -14.10 -2.23 5.81
CA GLY A 177 -12.76 -2.65 6.21
C GLY A 177 -12.15 -1.80 7.33
N LEU A 178 -10.85 -1.88 7.54
CA LEU A 178 -10.11 -0.99 8.45
C LEU A 178 -10.25 0.46 7.95
N SER A 179 -11.13 1.22 8.58
CA SER A 179 -11.42 2.60 8.22
C SER A 179 -10.19 3.48 8.41
N LEU A 180 -9.90 4.35 7.43
CA LEU A 180 -9.08 5.54 7.70
C LEU A 180 -9.68 6.28 8.90
N SER A 181 -8.79 6.85 9.70
CA SER A 181 -9.28 7.67 10.80
C SER A 181 -10.06 8.86 10.24
N PRO A 182 -11.11 9.33 10.92
CA PRO A 182 -11.81 10.54 10.53
C PRO A 182 -10.88 11.74 10.32
N LEU A 183 -9.68 11.70 10.93
CA LEU A 183 -8.64 12.70 10.78
C LEU A 183 -7.91 12.65 9.43
N ASP A 184 -7.62 11.44 8.93
CA ASP A 184 -6.99 11.27 7.62
C ASP A 184 -7.94 11.73 6.51
N MET A 185 -9.23 11.44 6.68
CA MET A 185 -10.28 11.90 5.78
C MET A 185 -10.37 13.44 5.77
N LEU A 186 -10.40 14.06 6.95
CA LEU A 186 -10.44 15.52 7.08
C LEU A 186 -9.17 16.17 6.50
N LYS A 187 -8.01 15.60 6.74
CA LYS A 187 -6.74 16.04 6.16
C LYS A 187 -6.79 16.03 4.64
N GLY A 188 -7.21 14.90 4.05
CA GLY A 188 -7.34 14.75 2.61
C GLY A 188 -8.27 15.81 2.03
N TYR A 189 -9.44 16.00 2.63
CA TYR A 189 -10.40 17.01 2.22
C TYR A 189 -9.83 18.43 2.30
N ILE A 190 -9.18 18.81 3.40
CA ILE A 190 -8.57 20.15 3.55
C ILE A 190 -7.49 20.36 2.48
N LEU A 191 -6.58 19.39 2.30
CA LEU A 191 -5.47 19.51 1.35
C LEU A 191 -5.94 19.57 -0.10
N SER A 192 -6.99 18.85 -0.46
CA SER A 192 -7.56 18.86 -1.82
C SER A 192 -8.18 20.22 -2.18
N ASN A 193 -8.69 20.95 -1.19
CA ASN A 193 -9.29 22.28 -1.39
C ASN A 193 -8.26 23.43 -1.40
N ILE A 194 -6.96 23.16 -1.23
CA ILE A 194 -5.90 24.17 -1.33
C ILE A 194 -5.29 24.11 -2.74
N GLY A 195 -5.62 25.09 -3.58
CA GLY A 195 -5.16 25.16 -4.97
C GLY A 195 -3.66 25.47 -5.14
N ASP A 196 -3.08 26.25 -4.20
CA ASP A 196 -1.68 26.61 -4.23
C ASP A 196 -0.79 25.51 -3.65
N THR A 197 0.24 25.10 -4.41
CA THR A 197 1.12 23.99 -4.05
C THR A 197 1.94 24.27 -2.80
N GLU A 198 2.48 25.50 -2.66
CA GLU A 198 3.29 25.89 -1.51
C GLU A 198 2.44 25.95 -0.23
N ALA A 199 1.25 26.56 -0.33
CA ALA A 199 0.29 26.60 0.77
C ALA A 199 -0.16 25.19 1.18
N ARG A 200 -0.36 24.27 0.22
CA ARG A 200 -0.70 22.88 0.48
C ARG A 200 0.41 22.14 1.24
N MET A 201 1.66 22.31 0.85
CA MET A 201 2.82 21.73 1.54
C MET A 201 2.95 22.26 2.97
N ASN A 202 2.82 23.58 3.16
CA ASN A 202 2.87 24.22 4.46
C ASN A 202 1.73 23.74 5.38
N CYS A 203 0.52 23.60 4.83
CA CYS A 203 -0.63 23.06 5.55
C CYS A 203 -0.39 21.60 5.97
N SER A 204 0.14 20.75 5.06
CA SER A 204 0.46 19.35 5.37
C SER A 204 1.51 19.22 6.47
N THR A 205 2.56 20.05 6.44
CA THR A 205 3.61 20.07 7.46
C THR A 205 3.05 20.51 8.81
N THR A 206 2.24 21.59 8.83
CA THR A 206 1.59 22.07 10.04
C THR A 206 0.65 21.04 10.63
N TRP A 207 -0.15 20.37 9.78
CA TRP A 207 -1.03 19.29 10.21
C TRP A 207 -0.25 18.15 10.87
N LYS A 208 0.80 17.64 10.21
CA LYS A 208 1.64 16.56 10.76
C LYS A 208 2.19 16.92 12.13
N LYS A 209 2.70 18.16 12.29
CA LYS A 209 3.24 18.64 13.56
C LYS A 209 2.16 18.66 14.65
N CYS A 210 1.03 19.32 14.40
CA CYS A 210 -0.05 19.46 15.39
C CYS A 210 -0.63 18.10 15.81
N ILE A 211 -0.85 17.20 14.86
CA ILE A 211 -1.34 15.84 15.17
C ILE A 211 -0.28 15.06 15.94
N GLY A 212 1.00 15.13 15.54
CA GLY A 212 2.09 14.48 16.27
C GLY A 212 2.22 14.94 17.72
N ASP A 213 2.04 16.24 17.99
CA ASP A 213 2.03 16.77 19.35
C ASP A 213 0.85 16.23 20.18
N LEU A 214 -0.34 16.07 19.56
CA LEU A 214 -1.54 15.54 20.22
C LEU A 214 -1.43 14.03 20.53
N VAL A 215 -0.89 13.24 19.61
CA VAL A 215 -0.69 11.78 19.81
C VAL A 215 0.22 11.50 21.01
N GLN A 216 1.17 12.40 21.31
CA GLN A 216 2.05 12.25 22.48
C GLN A 216 1.30 12.42 23.81
N LEU A 217 0.12 13.05 23.83
CA LEU A 217 -0.67 13.28 25.04
C LEU A 217 -1.45 12.04 25.47
N GLY A 218 -1.83 11.17 24.53
CA GLY A 218 -2.55 9.94 24.85
C GLY A 218 -3.22 9.33 23.62
N LYS A 219 -3.88 8.18 23.84
CA LYS A 219 -4.62 7.49 22.80
C LYS A 219 -5.89 8.25 22.42
N ASP A 220 -6.12 8.43 21.13
CA ASP A 220 -7.28 9.10 20.52
C ASP A 220 -7.43 10.61 20.86
N GLU A 221 -6.43 11.24 21.51
CA GLU A 221 -6.45 12.66 21.86
C GLU A 221 -6.50 13.58 20.63
N GLU A 222 -5.85 13.19 19.54
CA GLU A 222 -5.88 13.91 18.27
C GLU A 222 -7.28 13.90 17.66
N VAL A 223 -8.02 12.80 17.80
CA VAL A 223 -9.40 12.67 17.31
C VAL A 223 -10.34 13.54 18.12
N ASP A 224 -10.21 13.51 19.44
CA ASP A 224 -11.07 14.27 20.34
C ASP A 224 -10.79 15.77 20.29
N ALA A 225 -9.54 16.18 20.10
CA ALA A 225 -9.16 17.57 19.92
C ALA A 225 -9.81 18.14 18.65
N VAL A 226 -9.72 17.45 17.52
CA VAL A 226 -10.32 17.91 16.25
C VAL A 226 -11.84 17.90 16.32
N LYS A 227 -12.46 16.86 16.90
CA LYS A 227 -13.92 16.85 17.12
C LYS A 227 -14.39 18.02 17.98
N THR A 228 -13.64 18.33 19.04
CA THR A 228 -13.94 19.44 19.96
C THR A 228 -13.81 20.78 19.25
N TRP A 229 -12.74 20.93 18.46
CA TRP A 229 -12.53 22.13 17.66
C TRP A 229 -13.65 22.34 16.63
N LEU A 230 -14.02 21.31 15.86
CA LEU A 230 -15.13 21.38 14.91
C LEU A 230 -16.46 21.71 15.59
N ARG A 231 -16.73 21.13 16.74
CA ARG A 231 -17.95 21.43 17.52
C ARG A 231 -17.95 22.88 18.01
N SER A 232 -16.84 23.39 18.49
CA SER A 232 -16.76 24.76 19.01
C SER A 232 -16.93 25.84 17.93
N GLN A 233 -16.56 25.53 16.68
CA GLN A 233 -16.57 26.51 15.60
C GLN A 233 -17.82 26.40 14.70
N TYR A 234 -18.35 25.20 14.49
CA TYR A 234 -19.32 24.95 13.42
C TYR A 234 -20.62 24.29 13.90
N ALA A 235 -20.67 23.72 15.10
CA ALA A 235 -21.89 23.08 15.56
C ALA A 235 -22.90 24.08 16.13
N GLN A 236 -24.08 24.13 15.53
CA GLN A 236 -25.21 24.94 16.05
C GLN A 236 -26.00 24.22 17.15
N SER A 237 -25.93 22.90 17.24
CA SER A 237 -26.56 22.08 18.27
C SER A 237 -25.83 20.76 18.46
N ILE A 238 -25.82 20.23 19.69
CA ILE A 238 -25.29 18.91 20.01
C ILE A 238 -26.47 17.93 20.02
N ARG A 239 -26.50 16.97 19.10
CA ARG A 239 -27.42 15.85 19.16
C ARG A 239 -26.81 14.74 19.99
N GLU A 240 -27.35 14.46 21.17
CA GLU A 240 -27.01 13.25 21.89
C GLU A 240 -27.48 12.02 21.10
N ARG A 241 -26.55 11.11 20.77
CA ARG A 241 -26.92 9.78 20.24
C ARG A 241 -27.64 9.03 21.36
N LYS A 242 -28.97 8.88 21.30
CA LYS A 242 -29.69 7.92 22.13
C LYS A 242 -29.06 6.54 21.92
N LYS A 243 -28.49 5.97 22.99
CA LYS A 243 -28.10 4.55 23.02
C LYS A 243 -29.34 3.74 22.66
N ARG A 244 -29.36 3.05 21.53
CA ARG A 244 -30.38 2.02 21.25
C ARG A 244 -30.11 0.89 22.24
N CYS A 245 -30.93 0.81 23.29
CA CYS A 245 -31.03 -0.40 24.09
C CYS A 245 -31.74 -1.44 23.20
N TYR A 246 -31.01 -2.45 22.77
CA TYR A 246 -31.62 -3.68 22.29
C TYR A 246 -32.04 -4.46 23.53
N SER A 247 -33.36 -4.48 23.83
CA SER A 247 -33.95 -5.46 24.73
C SER A 247 -34.12 -6.77 23.94
N TRP A 248 -33.65 -7.84 24.55
CA TRP A 248 -33.83 -9.24 24.09
C TRP A 248 -35.28 -9.66 24.25
#